data_9fd1d43c6858cf5da5f90f0e83da47e0
#
_entry.id   9fd1d43c6858cf5da5f90f0e83da47e0
#
_cell.length_a   1.000
_cell.length_b   1.000
_cell.length_c   1.000
_cell.angle_alpha   90.00
_cell.angle_beta   90.00
_cell.angle_gamma   90.00
#
_symmetry.space_group_name_H-M   'P 1'
#
loop_
_entity.id
_entity.type
_entity.pdbx_description
1 polymer ?
#
loop_
_entity_poly.entity_id
_entity_poly.type
_entity_poly.pdbx_seq_one_letter_code
_entity_poly.pdbx_strand_id
1 'polypeptide(L)'
;PAQLLLGARRDKPACSPIGLHGVCGRCLLEGRSLAIDDVLSLGEAYVACDPRDRSEAVVPLGDAPSIWGVLDLDSHEIGAFSDADLAGLSRAVRAAGLRPEGR
;
A
#
# COMPACT_ATOMS: atom_id res chain seq x y z
N PRO A 1 11.06 -13.44 -1.25
CA PRO A 1 11.88 -12.32 -0.85
C PRO A 1 11.35 -11.62 0.38
N ALA A 2 12.22 -11.06 1.14
CA ALA A 2 11.90 -10.43 2.40
C ALA A 2 11.75 -8.91 2.30
N GLN A 3 11.70 -8.36 1.11
CA GLN A 3 11.72 -6.93 0.90
C GLN A 3 10.83 -6.47 -0.23
N LEU A 4 10.34 -5.23 -0.10
CA LEU A 4 9.74 -4.48 -1.17
C LEU A 4 10.70 -3.40 -1.64
N LEU A 5 10.84 -3.25 -2.95
CA LEU A 5 11.64 -2.19 -3.57
C LEU A 5 10.73 -1.12 -4.14
N LEU A 6 11.13 0.13 -3.99
CA LEU A 6 10.36 1.24 -4.51
C LEU A 6 10.46 1.31 -6.03
N GLY A 7 9.31 1.33 -6.70
CA GLY A 7 9.21 1.65 -8.11
C GLY A 7 8.90 3.14 -8.28
N ALA A 8 7.84 3.45 -9.00
CA ALA A 8 7.42 4.84 -9.17
C ALA A 8 6.88 5.42 -7.86
N ARG A 9 7.17 6.68 -7.62
CA ARG A 9 6.65 7.40 -6.45
C ARG A 9 6.33 8.84 -6.81
N ARG A 10 5.54 9.49 -5.94
CA ARG A 10 5.17 10.88 -6.16
C ARG A 10 4.95 11.60 -4.83
N ASP A 11 5.42 12.83 -4.76
CA ASP A 11 5.20 13.87 -3.76
C ASP A 11 5.82 13.64 -2.39
N LYS A 12 5.80 12.46 -1.85
CA LYS A 12 6.21 12.22 -0.46
C LYS A 12 7.50 11.44 -0.37
N PRO A 13 8.24 11.60 0.73
CA PRO A 13 9.35 10.70 1.01
C PRO A 13 8.87 9.24 1.05
N ALA A 14 9.65 8.36 0.51
CA ALA A 14 9.37 6.93 0.55
C ALA A 14 10.66 6.17 0.83
N CYS A 15 10.52 5.09 1.58
CA CYS A 15 11.66 4.23 1.93
C CYS A 15 11.84 3.13 0.90
N SER A 16 13.10 2.74 0.68
CA SER A 16 13.42 1.57 -0.14
C SER A 16 14.82 1.09 0.19
N PRO A 17 15.01 -0.21 0.44
CA PRO A 17 13.99 -1.24 0.53
C PRO A 17 13.25 -1.20 1.87
N ILE A 18 12.10 -1.85 1.93
CA ILE A 18 11.39 -2.05 3.21
C ILE A 18 11.09 -3.53 3.41
N GLY A 19 11.03 -3.94 4.68
CA GLY A 19 10.65 -5.30 5.03
C GLY A 19 9.15 -5.54 4.86
N LEU A 20 8.72 -6.77 5.12
CA LEU A 20 7.33 -7.16 4.95
C LEU A 20 6.50 -7.09 6.24
N HIS A 21 7.05 -6.47 7.29
CA HIS A 21 6.37 -6.40 8.59
C HIS A 21 5.36 -5.26 8.71
N GLY A 22 5.40 -4.28 7.82
CA GLY A 22 4.49 -3.13 7.83
C GLY A 22 3.22 -3.36 7.02
N VAL A 23 2.47 -2.28 6.77
CA VAL A 23 1.18 -2.34 6.08
C VAL A 23 1.33 -2.82 4.64
N CYS A 24 2.32 -2.31 3.92
CA CYS A 24 2.59 -2.75 2.54
C CYS A 24 2.90 -4.25 2.50
N GLY A 25 3.72 -4.74 3.42
CA GLY A 25 4.02 -6.16 3.50
C GLY A 25 2.79 -6.99 3.81
N ARG A 26 1.93 -6.53 4.71
CA ARG A 26 0.67 -7.20 5.02
C ARG A 26 -0.22 -7.30 3.79
N CYS A 27 -0.36 -6.20 3.05
CA CYS A 27 -1.15 -6.20 1.81
C CYS A 27 -0.61 -7.24 0.83
N LEU A 28 0.70 -7.26 0.64
CA LEU A 28 1.34 -8.22 -0.27
C LEU A 28 1.10 -9.67 0.15
N LEU A 29 1.29 -9.96 1.44
CA LEU A 29 1.19 -11.32 1.96
C LEU A 29 -0.26 -11.80 2.08
N GLU A 30 -1.17 -10.93 2.47
CA GLU A 30 -2.58 -11.28 2.64
C GLU A 30 -3.37 -11.19 1.34
N GLY A 31 -2.85 -10.49 0.36
CA GLY A 31 -3.49 -10.36 -0.94
C GLY A 31 -4.76 -9.54 -0.93
N ARG A 32 -4.89 -8.59 -0.01
CA ARG A 32 -6.08 -7.74 0.09
C ARG A 32 -5.73 -6.29 0.38
N SER A 33 -6.62 -5.40 -0.04
CA SER A 33 -6.50 -3.97 0.23
C SER A 33 -6.66 -3.68 1.72
N LEU A 34 -5.92 -2.70 2.21
CA LEU A 34 -5.95 -2.28 3.61
C LEU A 34 -6.08 -0.76 3.68
N ALA A 35 -6.93 -0.27 4.58
CA ALA A 35 -6.99 1.15 4.92
C ALA A 35 -6.74 1.28 6.42
N ILE A 36 -5.79 2.13 6.78
CA ILE A 36 -5.45 2.40 8.16
C ILE A 36 -5.86 3.84 8.46
N ASP A 37 -6.80 4.02 9.38
CA ASP A 37 -7.33 5.34 9.70
C ASP A 37 -6.32 6.22 10.44
N ASP A 38 -5.52 5.63 11.31
CA ASP A 38 -4.47 6.34 12.03
C ASP A 38 -3.28 5.40 12.21
N VAL A 39 -2.20 5.70 11.47
CA VAL A 39 -1.00 4.86 11.48
C VAL A 39 -0.33 4.78 12.85
N LEU A 40 -0.56 5.76 13.72
CA LEU A 40 0.00 5.71 15.06
C LEU A 40 -0.59 4.58 15.90
N SER A 41 -1.75 4.05 15.51
CA SER A 41 -2.35 2.89 16.18
C SER A 41 -1.59 1.59 15.92
N LEU A 42 -0.71 1.57 14.92
CA LEU A 42 0.04 0.38 14.54
C LEU A 42 1.25 0.13 15.44
N GLY A 43 1.70 1.14 16.17
CA GLY A 43 2.86 1.01 17.03
C GLY A 43 4.10 0.58 16.25
N GLU A 44 4.77 -0.47 16.72
CA GLU A 44 6.01 -0.95 16.11
C GLU A 44 5.83 -1.59 14.75
N ALA A 45 4.59 -1.94 14.38
CA ALA A 45 4.31 -2.49 13.06
C ALA A 45 4.31 -1.43 11.96
N TYR A 46 4.38 -0.15 12.32
CA TYR A 46 4.37 0.93 11.35
C TYR A 46 5.77 1.22 10.83
N VAL A 47 5.88 1.31 9.49
CA VAL A 47 7.10 1.73 8.81
C VAL A 47 6.97 3.22 8.49
N ALA A 48 7.62 4.06 9.29
CA ALA A 48 7.48 5.51 9.22
C ALA A 48 8.50 6.11 8.25
N CYS A 49 8.12 6.32 7.00
CA CYS A 49 8.98 6.94 6.00
C CYS A 49 8.73 8.45 5.89
N ASP A 50 7.53 8.89 6.21
CA ASP A 50 7.20 10.31 6.38
C ASP A 50 6.52 10.44 7.74
N PRO A 51 7.16 11.11 8.72
CA PRO A 51 6.60 11.18 10.07
C PRO A 51 5.31 11.99 10.15
N ARG A 52 4.93 12.70 9.09
CA ARG A 52 3.68 13.44 9.03
C ARG A 52 2.49 12.59 8.64
N ASP A 53 2.72 11.38 8.12
CA ASP A 53 1.64 10.50 7.69
C ASP A 53 0.76 10.10 8.86
N ARG A 54 -0.56 10.15 8.65
CA ARG A 54 -1.54 9.78 9.65
C ARG A 54 -2.45 8.64 9.18
N SER A 55 -2.79 8.59 7.90
CA SER A 55 -3.58 7.49 7.36
C SER A 55 -2.94 6.94 6.09
N GLU A 56 -3.30 5.70 5.76
CA GLU A 56 -2.68 4.98 4.67
C GLU A 56 -3.70 4.07 3.98
N ALA A 57 -3.58 3.95 2.65
CA ALA A 57 -4.32 2.97 1.87
C ALA A 57 -3.33 2.19 1.01
N VAL A 58 -3.45 0.87 1.01
CA VAL A 58 -2.59 0.00 0.23
C VAL A 58 -3.46 -0.98 -0.54
N VAL A 59 -3.22 -1.11 -1.84
CA VAL A 59 -3.91 -2.10 -2.67
C VAL A 59 -2.90 -2.98 -3.38
N PRO A 60 -3.22 -4.28 -3.55
CA PRO A 60 -2.29 -5.19 -4.21
C PRO A 60 -2.27 -4.97 -5.72
N LEU A 61 -1.09 -5.18 -6.31
CA LEU A 61 -0.91 -5.18 -7.76
C LEU A 61 -0.86 -6.62 -8.23
N GLY A 62 -1.84 -7.02 -9.03
CA GLY A 62 -2.01 -8.38 -9.49
C GLY A 62 -3.13 -9.08 -8.76
N ASP A 63 -3.32 -10.35 -9.11
CA ASP A 63 -4.34 -11.19 -8.50
C ASP A 63 -3.68 -12.41 -7.87
N ALA A 64 -4.21 -12.84 -6.71
CA ALA A 64 -3.68 -14.03 -6.06
C ALA A 64 -3.74 -15.23 -6.99
N PRO A 65 -2.71 -16.09 -7.04
CA PRO A 65 -1.49 -16.03 -6.22
C PRO A 65 -0.36 -15.19 -6.81
N SER A 66 -0.62 -14.43 -7.86
CA SER A 66 0.40 -13.70 -8.62
C SER A 66 0.50 -12.22 -8.27
N ILE A 67 0.40 -11.89 -7.01
CA ILE A 67 0.59 -10.51 -6.54
C ILE A 67 2.08 -10.20 -6.54
N TRP A 68 2.46 -9.13 -7.24
CA TRP A 68 3.87 -8.78 -7.46
C TRP A 68 4.29 -7.46 -6.82
N GLY A 69 3.35 -6.73 -6.26
CA GLY A 69 3.65 -5.46 -5.64
C GLY A 69 2.42 -4.85 -4.99
N VAL A 70 2.57 -3.63 -4.55
CA VAL A 70 1.48 -2.86 -3.93
C VAL A 70 1.52 -1.42 -4.42
N LEU A 71 0.34 -0.79 -4.41
CA LEU A 71 0.22 0.65 -4.55
C LEU A 71 -0.11 1.21 -3.16
N ASP A 72 0.73 2.10 -2.67
CA ASP A 72 0.61 2.69 -1.34
C ASP A 72 0.32 4.18 -1.45
N LEU A 73 -0.74 4.63 -0.76
CA LEU A 73 -1.11 6.03 -0.65
C LEU A 73 -1.11 6.44 0.81
N ASP A 74 -0.58 7.63 1.09
CA ASP A 74 -0.47 8.17 2.43
C ASP A 74 -1.10 9.56 2.49
N SER A 75 -1.66 9.90 3.64
CA SER A 75 -2.23 11.20 3.90
C SER A 75 -1.81 11.72 5.27
N HIS A 76 -1.64 13.04 5.38
CA HIS A 76 -1.37 13.68 6.67
C HIS A 76 -2.64 13.82 7.52
N GLU A 77 -3.80 13.41 7.00
CA GLU A 77 -5.07 13.48 7.71
C GLU A 77 -5.48 12.10 8.20
N ILE A 78 -6.07 12.05 9.39
CA ILE A 78 -6.63 10.81 9.94
C ILE A 78 -7.87 10.43 9.12
N GLY A 79 -8.01 9.13 8.82
CA GLY A 79 -9.20 8.61 8.18
C GLY A 79 -9.45 9.10 6.76
N ALA A 80 -8.38 9.41 6.01
CA ALA A 80 -8.51 9.96 4.67
C ALA A 80 -9.08 8.97 3.64
N PHE A 81 -9.00 7.66 3.92
CA PHE A 81 -9.37 6.64 2.93
C PHE A 81 -10.51 5.77 3.44
N SER A 82 -11.56 5.66 2.63
CA SER A 82 -12.74 4.83 2.91
C SER A 82 -12.66 3.51 2.14
N ASP A 83 -13.59 2.59 2.44
CA ASP A 83 -13.72 1.36 1.66
C ASP A 83 -14.05 1.64 0.20
N ALA A 84 -14.83 2.69 -0.06
CA ALA A 84 -15.12 3.12 -1.43
C ALA A 84 -13.86 3.56 -2.16
N ASP A 85 -12.94 4.22 -1.45
CA ASP A 85 -11.66 4.63 -2.02
C ASP A 85 -10.82 3.41 -2.37
N LEU A 86 -10.78 2.39 -1.50
CA LEU A 86 -10.05 1.15 -1.79
C LEU A 86 -10.61 0.47 -3.03
N ALA A 87 -11.92 0.39 -3.15
CA ALA A 87 -12.56 -0.21 -4.33
C ALA A 87 -12.21 0.58 -5.60
N GLY A 88 -12.23 1.91 -5.52
CA GLY A 88 -11.86 2.78 -6.63
C GLY A 88 -10.40 2.60 -7.05
N LEU A 89 -9.50 2.51 -6.07
CA LEU A 89 -8.08 2.28 -6.34
C LEU A 89 -7.85 0.93 -7.00
N SER A 90 -8.54 -0.11 -6.55
CA SER A 90 -8.45 -1.44 -7.15
C SER A 90 -8.91 -1.42 -8.62
N ARG A 91 -10.00 -0.70 -8.91
CA ARG A 91 -10.45 -0.54 -10.30
C ARG A 91 -9.44 0.22 -11.14
N ALA A 92 -8.83 1.27 -10.58
CA ALA A 92 -7.83 2.06 -11.28
C ALA A 92 -6.58 1.23 -11.62
N VAL A 93 -6.14 0.41 -10.68
CA VAL A 93 -5.01 -0.50 -10.88
C VAL A 93 -5.30 -1.47 -12.02
N ARG A 94 -6.50 -2.06 -12.05
CA ARG A 94 -6.89 -2.98 -13.12
C ARG A 94 -6.98 -2.25 -14.47
N ALA A 95 -7.57 -1.08 -14.49
CA ALA A 95 -7.70 -0.28 -15.73
C ALA A 95 -6.35 0.12 -16.28
N ALA A 96 -5.36 0.35 -15.41
CA ALA A 96 -3.99 0.67 -15.81
C ALA A 96 -3.19 -0.56 -16.28
N GLY A 97 -3.75 -1.76 -16.17
CA GLY A 97 -3.06 -2.98 -16.56
C GLY A 97 -1.96 -3.42 -15.61
N LEU A 98 -2.02 -2.99 -14.37
CA LEU A 98 -0.99 -3.32 -13.37
C LEU A 98 -1.24 -4.68 -12.77
N ARG A 99 -1.24 -5.70 -13.61
CA ARG A 99 -1.36 -7.09 -13.24
C ARG A 99 -0.21 -7.88 -13.83
N PRO A 100 0.23 -8.93 -13.16
CA PRO A 100 1.36 -9.71 -13.70
C PRO A 100 1.04 -10.36 -15.04
N GLU A 101 -0.19 -10.78 -15.26
CA GLU A 101 -0.54 -11.57 -16.45
C GLU A 101 -1.82 -11.16 -17.13
N GLY A 102 -2.57 -10.26 -16.58
CA GLY A 102 -3.81 -9.82 -17.18
C GLY A 102 -3.63 -8.73 -18.23
N ARG A 103 -2.44 -8.50 -18.56
CA ARG A 103 -2.05 -7.45 -19.51
C ARG A 103 -2.46 -7.79 -20.91
#